data_7497076b22f060c01651159fa2730c52
#
_entry.id   7497076b22f060c01651159fa2730c52
#
_cell.length_a   1.000
_cell.length_b   1.000
_cell.length_c   1.000
_cell.angle_alpha   90.00
_cell.angle_beta   90.00
_cell.angle_gamma   90.00
#
_symmetry.space_group_name_H-M   'P 1'
#
loop_
_entity.id
_entity.type
_entity.pdbx_description
1 polymer ?
#
loop_
_entity_poly.entity_id
_entity_poly.type
_entity_poly.pdbx_seq_one_letter_code
_entity_poly.pdbx_strand_id
1 'polypeptide(L)'
;MYAPRPMAIRFVEIKAADSTDALNSEWVILENVGKTPFSTRGCGMTVGRRGSNKKSLLGVIDPGFVLEPGQKMRMCTGAPGTEKHGIAPEDDVKNYFLFLPKVYVGAPGTVLTLVLRGLSVSKAEFDPAAPHGIKA
;
A
#
# COMPACT_ATOMS: atom_id res chain seq x y z
N MET A 1 6.71 -27.31 -18.27
CA MET A 1 7.38 -26.23 -17.50
C MET A 1 6.33 -25.33 -16.89
N TYR A 2 6.48 -25.05 -15.63
CA TYR A 2 5.55 -24.20 -14.89
C TYR A 2 5.92 -22.72 -15.08
N ALA A 3 4.99 -21.92 -15.59
CA ALA A 3 5.17 -20.49 -15.68
C ALA A 3 4.54 -19.83 -14.44
N PRO A 4 5.23 -18.90 -13.76
CA PRO A 4 4.63 -18.22 -12.64
C PRO A 4 3.41 -17.42 -13.08
N ARG A 5 2.35 -17.48 -12.28
CA ARG A 5 1.15 -16.67 -12.54
C ARG A 5 1.48 -15.20 -12.27
N PRO A 6 1.02 -14.25 -13.12
CA PRO A 6 1.13 -12.84 -12.77
C PRO A 6 0.39 -12.55 -11.48
N MET A 7 0.95 -11.68 -10.65
CA MET A 7 0.28 -11.23 -9.43
C MET A 7 -1.00 -10.49 -9.80
N ALA A 8 -2.13 -10.85 -9.17
CA ALA A 8 -3.41 -10.21 -9.42
C ALA A 8 -3.46 -8.80 -8.84
N ILE A 9 -2.73 -8.55 -7.74
CA ILE A 9 -2.70 -7.26 -7.06
C ILE A 9 -1.29 -6.69 -7.11
N ARG A 10 -1.16 -5.39 -7.39
CA ARG A 10 0.14 -4.73 -7.47
C ARG A 10 0.10 -3.36 -6.80
N PHE A 11 1.25 -2.98 -6.20
CA PHE A 11 1.49 -1.60 -5.83
C PHE A 11 1.69 -0.77 -7.10
N VAL A 12 0.92 0.31 -7.24
CA VAL A 12 1.04 1.21 -8.39
C VAL A 12 1.45 2.62 -8.00
N GLU A 13 1.39 2.96 -6.71
CA GLU A 13 1.89 4.24 -6.21
C GLU A 13 2.33 4.11 -4.76
N ILE A 14 3.43 4.76 -4.43
CA ILE A 14 3.86 5.01 -3.04
C ILE A 14 4.10 6.50 -2.92
N LYS A 15 3.31 7.17 -2.09
CA LYS A 15 3.44 8.61 -1.87
C LYS A 15 3.89 8.86 -0.44
N ALA A 16 5.05 9.50 -0.28
CA ALA A 16 5.54 9.94 1.02
C ALA A 16 4.70 11.11 1.53
N ALA A 17 4.61 11.23 2.85
CA ALA A 17 3.88 12.32 3.49
C ALA A 17 4.50 13.68 3.18
N ASP A 18 3.63 14.71 3.08
CA ASP A 18 4.07 16.08 2.90
C ASP A 18 4.77 16.62 4.16
N SER A 19 4.34 16.10 5.32
CA SER A 19 4.98 16.39 6.62
C SER A 19 4.70 15.22 7.56
N THR A 20 5.45 15.13 8.67
CA THR A 20 5.27 14.05 9.64
C THR A 20 3.92 14.07 10.33
N ASP A 21 3.25 15.22 10.36
CA ASP A 21 1.91 15.35 10.98
C ASP A 21 0.78 15.06 10.00
N ALA A 22 1.02 15.23 8.71
CA ALA A 22 0.00 15.04 7.69
C ALA A 22 -0.09 13.57 7.28
N LEU A 23 -0.57 12.71 8.19
CA LEU A 23 -0.58 11.27 8.01
C LEU A 23 -1.32 10.82 6.75
N ASN A 24 -2.43 11.47 6.41
CA ASN A 24 -3.23 11.10 5.25
C ASN A 24 -2.70 11.68 3.93
N SER A 25 -1.58 12.41 3.96
CA SER A 25 -0.84 12.76 2.77
C SER A 25 0.16 11.67 2.39
N GLU A 26 0.30 10.64 3.22
CA GLU A 26 1.07 9.44 2.93
C GLU A 26 0.10 8.31 2.59
N TRP A 27 0.31 7.68 1.44
CA TRP A 27 -0.49 6.52 1.06
C TRP A 27 0.25 5.61 0.09
N VAL A 28 -0.28 4.41 -0.04
CA VAL A 28 0.08 3.50 -1.12
C VAL A 28 -1.19 3.12 -1.86
N ILE A 29 -1.08 2.90 -3.17
CA ILE A 29 -2.20 2.49 -4.00
C ILE A 29 -1.94 1.09 -4.53
N LEU A 30 -2.93 0.22 -4.34
CA LEU A 30 -2.96 -1.13 -4.91
C LEU A 30 -3.96 -1.16 -6.05
N GLU A 31 -3.65 -1.89 -7.10
CA GLU A 31 -4.53 -2.09 -8.24
C GLU A 31 -4.72 -3.58 -8.51
N ASN A 32 -5.95 -3.99 -8.80
CA ASN A 32 -6.21 -5.31 -9.34
C ASN A 32 -5.86 -5.30 -10.82
N VAL A 33 -4.74 -5.91 -11.17
CA VAL A 33 -4.26 -6.02 -12.55
C VAL A 33 -4.58 -7.39 -13.15
N GLY A 34 -5.29 -8.23 -12.42
CA GLY A 34 -5.75 -9.53 -12.88
C GLY A 34 -7.04 -9.44 -13.68
N LYS A 35 -7.63 -10.59 -13.95
CA LYS A 35 -8.85 -10.73 -14.77
C LYS A 35 -10.08 -11.06 -13.96
N THR A 36 -9.93 -11.33 -12.66
CA THR A 36 -11.02 -11.71 -11.76
C THR A 36 -11.03 -10.80 -10.54
N PRO A 37 -12.16 -10.66 -9.83
CA PRO A 37 -12.22 -9.87 -8.61
C PRO A 37 -11.19 -10.36 -7.57
N PHE A 38 -10.62 -9.41 -6.83
CA PHE A 38 -9.65 -9.70 -5.77
C PHE A 38 -10.14 -9.07 -4.46
N SER A 39 -10.32 -9.90 -3.43
CA SER A 39 -10.65 -9.39 -2.09
C SER A 39 -9.36 -9.06 -1.34
N THR A 40 -9.28 -7.84 -0.82
CA THR A 40 -8.13 -7.40 -0.02
C THR A 40 -8.21 -7.85 1.42
N ARG A 41 -9.33 -8.41 1.85
CA ARG A 41 -9.54 -8.86 3.23
C ARG A 41 -8.51 -9.90 3.65
N GLY A 42 -7.91 -9.69 4.81
CA GLY A 42 -6.90 -10.60 5.35
C GLY A 42 -5.49 -10.35 4.84
N CYS A 43 -5.30 -9.44 3.88
CA CYS A 43 -3.97 -9.08 3.46
C CYS A 43 -3.29 -8.25 4.54
N GLY A 44 -2.06 -8.64 4.90
CA GLY A 44 -1.22 -7.87 5.80
C GLY A 44 -0.25 -7.03 5.00
N MET A 45 0.07 -5.82 5.48
CA MET A 45 1.12 -5.02 4.89
C MET A 45 2.29 -4.89 5.84
N THR A 46 3.49 -5.22 5.35
CA THR A 46 4.72 -5.07 6.10
C THR A 46 5.60 -4.01 5.49
N VAL A 47 6.42 -3.40 6.33
CA VAL A 47 7.46 -2.45 5.91
C VAL A 47 8.80 -2.95 6.38
N GLY A 48 9.80 -2.80 5.51
CA GLY A 48 11.18 -3.13 5.80
C GLY A 48 12.10 -2.25 4.99
N ARG A 49 13.37 -2.62 4.91
CA ARG A 49 14.36 -1.89 4.13
C ARG A 49 15.10 -2.84 3.22
N ARG A 50 15.49 -2.33 2.07
CA ARG A 50 16.31 -3.08 1.12
C ARG A 50 17.56 -3.61 1.82
N GLY A 51 17.83 -4.90 1.61
CA GLY A 51 18.99 -5.57 2.20
C GLY A 51 18.83 -6.03 3.64
N SER A 52 17.65 -5.79 4.25
CA SER A 52 17.35 -6.23 5.62
C SER A 52 16.29 -7.32 5.61
N ASN A 53 16.43 -8.31 6.50
CA ASN A 53 15.41 -9.32 6.72
C ASN A 53 14.36 -8.89 7.74
N LYS A 54 14.56 -7.77 8.40
CA LYS A 54 13.63 -7.28 9.41
C LYS A 54 12.44 -6.62 8.73
N LYS A 55 11.23 -7.02 9.13
CA LYS A 55 9.98 -6.46 8.64
C LYS A 55 9.06 -6.19 9.81
N SER A 56 8.31 -5.09 9.71
CA SER A 56 7.30 -4.73 10.70
C SER A 56 5.92 -4.79 10.05
N LEU A 57 4.97 -5.44 10.71
CA LEU A 57 3.58 -5.47 10.25
C LEU A 57 2.93 -4.13 10.56
N LEU A 58 2.42 -3.46 9.53
CA LEU A 58 1.69 -2.20 9.67
C LEU A 58 0.23 -2.42 10.02
N GLY A 59 -0.35 -3.47 9.49
CA GLY A 59 -1.74 -3.81 9.77
C GLY A 59 -2.24 -4.92 8.86
N VAL A 60 -3.42 -5.44 9.19
CA VAL A 60 -4.13 -6.42 8.38
C VAL A 60 -5.42 -5.79 7.90
N ILE A 61 -5.70 -5.90 6.61
CA ILE A 61 -6.87 -5.30 6.00
C ILE A 61 -8.11 -6.09 6.40
N ASP A 62 -9.10 -5.42 6.99
CA ASP A 62 -10.37 -6.03 7.39
C ASP A 62 -11.45 -4.95 7.55
N PRO A 63 -12.57 -5.02 6.88
CA PRO A 63 -12.92 -6.01 5.85
C PRO A 63 -12.30 -5.74 4.48
N GLY A 64 -11.76 -4.53 4.26
CA GLY A 64 -11.19 -4.14 2.98
C GLY A 64 -12.23 -4.02 1.88
N PHE A 65 -11.80 -4.31 0.65
CA PHE A 65 -12.64 -4.18 -0.54
C PHE A 65 -12.47 -5.36 -1.46
N VAL A 66 -13.52 -5.66 -2.22
CA VAL A 66 -13.41 -6.50 -3.39
C VAL A 66 -13.10 -5.59 -4.57
N LEU A 67 -11.92 -5.72 -5.14
CA LEU A 67 -11.50 -4.91 -6.29
C LEU A 67 -11.76 -5.69 -7.57
N GLU A 68 -12.60 -5.09 -8.44
CA GLU A 68 -12.77 -5.61 -9.79
C GLU A 68 -11.50 -5.34 -10.61
N PRO A 69 -11.27 -6.05 -11.72
CA PRO A 69 -10.13 -5.75 -12.60
C PRO A 69 -10.05 -4.26 -12.94
N GLY A 70 -8.88 -3.66 -12.74
CA GLY A 70 -8.65 -2.24 -12.97
C GLY A 70 -9.00 -1.31 -11.81
N GLN A 71 -9.70 -1.80 -10.79
CA GLN A 71 -10.02 -0.97 -9.63
C GLN A 71 -8.82 -0.84 -8.68
N LYS A 72 -8.79 0.29 -7.96
CA LYS A 72 -7.69 0.65 -7.08
C LYS A 72 -8.19 0.91 -5.66
N MET A 73 -7.31 0.66 -4.69
CA MET A 73 -7.51 0.99 -3.28
C MET A 73 -6.32 1.82 -2.80
N ARG A 74 -6.62 2.94 -2.13
CA ARG A 74 -5.59 3.78 -1.48
C ARG A 74 -5.57 3.46 0.01
N MET A 75 -4.40 3.07 0.51
CA MET A 75 -4.20 2.84 1.93
C MET A 75 -3.60 4.10 2.55
N CYS A 76 -4.44 4.87 3.23
CA CYS A 76 -4.04 6.10 3.90
C CYS A 76 -3.51 5.78 5.29
N THR A 77 -2.47 6.46 5.71
CA THR A 77 -1.75 6.13 6.95
C THR A 77 -2.54 6.46 8.20
N GLY A 78 -3.26 7.58 8.22
CA GLY A 78 -3.97 8.07 9.41
C GLY A 78 -5.42 7.60 9.52
N ALA A 79 -6.21 8.39 10.23
CA ALA A 79 -7.64 8.17 10.42
C ALA A 79 -8.45 9.10 9.53
N PRO A 80 -9.71 8.73 9.15
CA PRO A 80 -10.53 9.58 8.30
C PRO A 80 -11.01 10.84 9.03
N GLY A 81 -11.22 11.93 8.27
CA GLY A 81 -11.93 13.10 8.75
C GLY A 81 -11.18 14.01 9.69
N THR A 82 -9.86 13.93 9.80
CA THR A 82 -9.08 14.80 10.66
C THR A 82 -8.30 15.84 9.87
N GLU A 83 -8.56 17.13 10.12
CA GLU A 83 -7.80 18.22 9.49
C GLU A 83 -6.31 18.13 9.81
N LYS A 84 -5.98 17.72 11.03
CA LYS A 84 -4.59 17.59 11.48
C LYS A 84 -3.79 16.59 10.64
N HIS A 85 -4.41 15.46 10.29
CA HIS A 85 -3.75 14.42 9.52
C HIS A 85 -3.91 14.60 8.01
N GLY A 86 -4.71 15.57 7.59
CA GLY A 86 -5.06 15.79 6.19
C GLY A 86 -6.28 14.98 5.78
N ILE A 87 -6.95 15.47 4.76
CA ILE A 87 -8.14 14.80 4.20
C ILE A 87 -7.71 14.02 2.97
N ALA A 88 -7.99 12.72 2.94
CA ALA A 88 -7.68 11.89 1.79
C ALA A 88 -8.48 12.35 0.57
N PRO A 89 -7.92 12.22 -0.66
CA PRO A 89 -8.66 12.55 -1.86
C PRO A 89 -9.96 11.78 -1.98
N GLU A 90 -11.00 12.43 -2.49
CA GLU A 90 -12.26 11.79 -2.84
C GLU A 90 -12.32 11.65 -4.36
N ASP A 91 -12.00 10.47 -4.84
CA ASP A 91 -11.91 10.15 -6.26
C ASP A 91 -12.39 8.72 -6.51
N ASP A 92 -12.08 8.13 -7.66
CA ASP A 92 -12.47 6.77 -7.99
C ASP A 92 -11.72 5.70 -7.20
N VAL A 93 -10.67 6.09 -6.49
CA VAL A 93 -9.87 5.16 -5.71
C VAL A 93 -10.50 4.98 -4.34
N LYS A 94 -10.73 3.73 -3.93
CA LYS A 94 -11.32 3.43 -2.62
C LYS A 94 -10.30 3.68 -1.52
N ASN A 95 -10.66 4.49 -0.52
CA ASN A 95 -9.77 4.81 0.60
C ASN A 95 -9.94 3.81 1.75
N TYR A 96 -8.82 3.29 2.22
CA TYR A 96 -8.73 2.46 3.41
C TYR A 96 -7.74 3.11 4.38
N PHE A 97 -8.11 3.24 5.67
CA PHE A 97 -7.31 3.94 6.66
C PHE A 97 -6.63 2.96 7.60
N LEU A 98 -5.32 3.14 7.81
CA LEU A 98 -4.53 2.24 8.65
C LEU A 98 -4.55 2.62 10.13
N PHE A 99 -4.98 3.84 10.46
CA PHE A 99 -5.02 4.34 11.85
C PHE A 99 -3.64 4.29 12.53
N LEU A 100 -2.58 4.54 11.79
CA LEU A 100 -1.23 4.54 12.33
C LEU A 100 -0.92 5.87 13.02
N PRO A 101 -0.09 5.85 14.09
CA PRO A 101 0.27 7.07 14.82
C PRO A 101 1.37 7.90 14.16
N LYS A 102 2.06 7.34 13.18
CA LYS A 102 3.17 8.03 12.51
C LYS A 102 3.38 7.49 11.10
N VAL A 103 4.07 8.29 10.28
CA VAL A 103 4.45 7.92 8.92
C VAL A 103 5.47 6.79 8.93
N TYR A 104 5.48 5.99 7.87
CA TYR A 104 6.39 4.84 7.74
C TYR A 104 7.19 4.86 6.43
N VAL A 105 6.77 5.62 5.42
CA VAL A 105 7.54 5.80 4.18
C VAL A 105 8.52 6.93 4.43
N GLY A 106 9.68 6.61 4.99
CA GLY A 106 10.61 7.65 5.42
C GLY A 106 11.70 7.96 4.41
N ALA A 107 12.29 6.95 3.80
CA ALA A 107 13.53 7.11 3.04
C ALA A 107 13.54 6.21 1.82
N PRO A 108 14.34 6.56 0.79
CA PRO A 108 14.59 5.65 -0.32
C PRO A 108 15.06 4.28 0.20
N GLY A 109 14.60 3.21 -0.44
CA GLY A 109 14.91 1.86 0.01
C GLY A 109 13.91 1.27 1.00
N THR A 110 12.85 2.01 1.37
CA THR A 110 11.72 1.45 2.10
C THR A 110 11.02 0.42 1.22
N VAL A 111 10.83 -0.79 1.73
CA VAL A 111 10.21 -1.89 0.98
C VAL A 111 8.89 -2.26 1.62
N LEU A 112 7.83 -2.23 0.82
CA LEU A 112 6.49 -2.63 1.23
C LEU A 112 6.18 -4.00 0.64
N THR A 113 5.59 -4.87 1.46
CA THR A 113 5.17 -6.20 1.03
C THR A 113 3.73 -6.44 1.46
N LEU A 114 2.91 -6.85 0.51
CA LEU A 114 1.55 -7.31 0.79
C LEU A 114 1.60 -8.82 0.95
N VAL A 115 1.07 -9.32 2.05
CA VAL A 115 1.13 -10.73 2.43
C VAL A 115 -0.27 -11.27 2.63
N LEU A 116 -0.57 -12.42 2.09
CA LEU A 116 -1.83 -13.12 2.31
C LEU A 116 -1.54 -14.57 2.67
N ARG A 117 -2.03 -15.00 3.84
CA ARG A 117 -1.83 -16.36 4.34
C ARG A 117 -0.36 -16.78 4.37
N GLY A 118 0.51 -15.85 4.82
CA GLY A 118 1.93 -16.10 4.92
C GLY A 118 2.72 -16.01 3.62
N LEU A 119 2.05 -15.75 2.50
CA LEU A 119 2.69 -15.65 1.19
C LEU A 119 2.75 -14.21 0.72
N SER A 120 3.90 -13.81 0.18
CA SER A 120 4.05 -12.49 -0.44
C SER A 120 3.28 -12.46 -1.76
N VAL A 121 2.30 -11.56 -1.88
CA VAL A 121 1.49 -11.43 -3.10
C VAL A 121 1.87 -10.20 -3.92
N SER A 122 2.52 -9.21 -3.32
CA SER A 122 3.06 -8.07 -4.04
C SER A 122 4.12 -7.39 -3.21
N LYS A 123 5.08 -6.73 -3.87
CA LYS A 123 6.20 -6.07 -3.22
C LYS A 123 6.61 -4.86 -4.04
N ALA A 124 6.97 -3.77 -3.36
CA ALA A 124 7.47 -2.57 -4.03
C ALA A 124 8.48 -1.86 -3.15
N GLU A 125 9.46 -1.22 -3.79
CA GLU A 125 10.46 -0.40 -3.10
C GLU A 125 10.18 1.06 -3.41
N PHE A 126 10.22 1.90 -2.37
CA PHE A 126 10.04 3.34 -2.50
C PHE A 126 11.28 3.99 -3.10
N ASP A 127 11.06 4.78 -4.16
CA ASP A 127 12.07 5.64 -4.77
C ASP A 127 11.41 6.98 -5.13
N PRO A 128 11.71 8.06 -4.40
CA PRO A 128 11.06 9.35 -4.64
C PRO A 128 11.38 9.95 -6.01
N ALA A 129 12.46 9.51 -6.65
CA ALA A 129 12.84 9.98 -7.98
C ALA A 129 12.12 9.22 -9.10
N ALA A 130 11.48 8.08 -8.79
CA ALA A 130 10.80 7.28 -9.78
C ALA A 130 9.37 7.78 -10.03
N PRO A 131 8.78 7.52 -11.21
CA PRO A 131 7.37 7.78 -11.43
C PRO A 131 6.53 7.02 -10.39
N HIS A 132 5.54 7.71 -9.83
CA HIS A 132 4.63 7.14 -8.82
C HIS A 132 5.33 6.61 -7.56
N GLY A 133 6.60 7.00 -7.32
CA GLY A 133 7.34 6.62 -6.12
C GLY A 133 7.79 5.18 -6.04
N ILE A 134 7.70 4.41 -7.11
CA ILE A 134 8.05 3.00 -7.11
C ILE A 134 9.27 2.78 -7.99
N LYS A 135 10.31 2.16 -7.42
CA LYS A 135 11.51 1.79 -8.15
C LYS A 135 11.19 0.73 -9.21
N ALA A 136 11.68 0.99 -10.38
CA ALA A 136 11.52 0.08 -11.51
C ALA A 136 12.32 -1.22 -11.32
#